data_662f3e0ed2a654e74773b67aa69d74d3
#
_entry.id   662f3e0ed2a654e74773b67aa69d74d3
#
_cell.length_a   1.000
_cell.length_b   1.000
_cell.length_c   1.000
_cell.angle_alpha   90.00
_cell.angle_beta   90.00
_cell.angle_gamma   90.00
#
_symmetry.space_group_name_H-M   'P 1'
#
loop_
_entity.id
_entity.type
_entity.pdbx_description
1 polymer ?
#
loop_
_entity_poly.entity_id
_entity_poly.type
_entity_poly.pdbx_seq_one_letter_code
_entity_poly.pdbx_strand_id
1 'polypeptide(L)'
;MASFRNDYSYLAHPRVLKALSEFQSENNIAYGLDQHSENAEKLIKKVFNSKDGKVYFLAGGTQTNVTFISYCLKNYEGVISCDAGHINVHESAAIEGSGHKIITVPNKNGKLTPEDIKQVVRLYDDAHMVKPRMV
;
A
#
# COMPACT_ATOMS: atom_id res chain seq x y z
N MET A 1 -7.72 13.03 26.07
CA MET A 1 -7.71 11.56 25.93
C MET A 1 -7.14 11.22 24.55
N ALA A 2 -6.15 10.36 24.46
CA ALA A 2 -5.62 9.93 23.15
C ALA A 2 -6.65 9.02 22.44
N SER A 3 -6.86 9.25 21.14
CA SER A 3 -7.72 8.41 20.31
C SER A 3 -6.85 7.48 19.44
N PHE A 4 -7.15 6.20 19.47
CA PHE A 4 -6.52 5.19 18.61
C PHE A 4 -7.45 4.71 17.48
N ARG A 5 -8.45 5.53 17.15
CA ARG A 5 -9.47 5.19 16.12
C ARG A 5 -8.88 5.18 14.72
N ASN A 6 -7.98 6.09 14.43
CA ASN A 6 -7.25 6.23 13.17
C ASN A 6 -6.02 7.13 13.34
N ASP A 7 -5.17 7.21 12.34
CA ASP A 7 -3.94 8.00 12.31
C ASP A 7 -4.06 9.31 11.49
N TYR A 8 -5.24 9.60 10.91
CA TYR A 8 -5.45 10.75 10.02
C TYR A 8 -6.37 11.84 10.60
N SER A 9 -6.91 11.68 11.81
CA SER A 9 -7.82 12.68 12.42
C SER A 9 -7.11 13.85 13.07
N TYR A 10 -5.81 13.84 13.17
CA TYR A 10 -4.99 14.92 13.70
C TYR A 10 -4.22 15.61 12.57
N LEU A 11 -4.02 16.92 12.73
CA LEU A 11 -3.14 17.67 11.84
C LEU A 11 -1.69 17.17 11.93
N ALA A 12 -0.90 17.54 10.94
CA ALA A 12 0.52 17.24 10.93
C ALA A 12 1.23 17.84 12.15
N HIS A 13 2.32 17.22 12.57
CA HIS A 13 3.14 17.74 13.67
C HIS A 13 3.54 19.21 13.42
N PRO A 14 3.57 20.09 14.45
CA PRO A 14 3.86 21.53 14.29
C PRO A 14 5.14 21.82 13.49
N ARG A 15 6.19 21.00 13.62
CA ARG A 15 7.43 21.17 12.85
C ARG A 15 7.23 20.96 11.33
N VAL A 16 6.30 20.06 10.95
CA VAL A 16 5.95 19.84 9.54
C VAL A 16 5.19 21.04 9.00
N LEU A 17 4.20 21.53 9.74
CA LEU A 17 3.44 22.72 9.36
C LEU A 17 4.33 23.95 9.23
N LYS A 18 5.30 24.12 10.14
CA LYS A 18 6.29 25.20 10.07
C LYS A 18 7.15 25.07 8.80
N ALA A 19 7.68 23.90 8.50
CA ALA A 19 8.48 23.66 7.29
C ALA A 19 7.67 23.96 6.02
N LEU A 20 6.42 23.51 5.94
CA LEU A 20 5.55 23.82 4.79
C LEU A 20 5.34 25.33 4.62
N SER A 21 5.20 26.08 5.73
CA SER A 21 5.11 27.53 5.68
C SER A 21 6.38 28.22 5.17
N GLU A 22 7.54 27.65 5.46
CA GLU A 22 8.83 28.17 4.99
C GLU A 22 9.03 27.94 3.48
N PHE A 23 8.46 26.86 2.94
CA PHE A 23 8.61 26.49 1.53
C PHE A 23 7.51 27.02 0.60
N GLN A 24 6.51 27.72 1.12
CA GLN A 24 5.32 28.14 0.35
C GLN A 24 5.65 29.06 -0.84
N SER A 25 6.79 29.74 -0.82
CA SER A 25 7.24 30.63 -1.93
C SER A 25 8.16 29.92 -2.94
N GLU A 26 8.51 28.67 -2.72
CA GLU A 26 9.36 27.92 -3.63
C GLU A 26 8.58 27.48 -4.88
N ASN A 27 9.24 27.57 -6.03
CA ASN A 27 8.73 27.03 -7.29
C ASN A 27 9.41 25.70 -7.57
N ASN A 28 8.79 24.61 -7.15
CA ASN A 28 9.34 23.27 -7.27
C ASN A 28 8.90 22.57 -8.55
N ILE A 29 9.79 21.74 -9.13
CA ILE A 29 9.47 20.89 -10.27
C ILE A 29 8.48 19.79 -9.81
N ALA A 30 7.44 19.55 -10.61
CA ALA A 30 6.44 18.54 -10.32
C ALA A 30 6.95 17.09 -10.50
N TYR A 31 6.10 16.12 -10.16
CA TYR A 31 6.29 14.68 -10.37
C TYR A 31 7.43 14.05 -9.57
N GLY A 32 7.75 14.60 -8.41
CA GLY A 32 8.81 14.08 -7.53
C GLY A 32 10.22 14.36 -8.04
N LEU A 33 10.39 15.29 -8.98
CA LEU A 33 11.68 15.71 -9.53
C LEU A 33 12.29 16.90 -8.78
N ASP A 34 11.67 17.32 -7.70
CA ASP A 34 12.13 18.40 -6.84
C ASP A 34 13.15 17.93 -5.79
N GLN A 35 13.88 18.87 -5.23
CA GLN A 35 14.94 18.59 -4.25
C GLN A 35 14.39 18.01 -2.93
N HIS A 36 13.17 18.36 -2.52
CA HIS A 36 12.56 17.82 -1.30
C HIS A 36 12.22 16.34 -1.47
N SER A 37 11.65 15.97 -2.62
CA SER A 37 11.36 14.57 -2.98
C SER A 37 12.66 13.74 -3.07
N GLU A 38 13.70 14.26 -3.68
CA GLU A 38 15.00 13.57 -3.76
C GLU A 38 15.62 13.34 -2.37
N ASN A 39 15.57 14.35 -1.51
CA ASN A 39 16.07 14.25 -0.15
C ASN A 39 15.25 13.26 0.68
N ALA A 40 13.93 13.26 0.55
CA ALA A 40 13.03 12.32 1.21
C ALA A 40 13.32 10.88 0.76
N GLU A 41 13.51 10.65 -0.54
CA GLU A 41 13.91 9.33 -1.08
C GLU A 41 15.22 8.83 -0.45
N LYS A 42 16.24 9.68 -0.39
CA LYS A 42 17.53 9.34 0.25
C LYS A 42 17.38 8.95 1.71
N LEU A 43 16.57 9.70 2.47
CA LEU A 43 16.31 9.41 3.87
C LEU A 43 15.56 8.08 4.05
N ILE A 44 14.53 7.83 3.26
CA ILE A 44 13.75 6.58 3.27
C ILE A 44 14.67 5.39 2.96
N LYS A 45 15.45 5.46 1.88
CA LYS A 45 16.42 4.42 1.52
C LYS A 45 17.42 4.13 2.64
N LYS A 46 17.88 5.17 3.33
CA LYS A 46 18.77 5.01 4.49
C LYS A 46 18.09 4.27 5.64
N VAL A 47 16.85 4.63 5.98
CA VAL A 47 16.09 3.98 7.07
C VAL A 47 15.85 2.50 6.77
N PHE A 48 15.52 2.16 5.54
CA PHE A 48 15.28 0.77 5.12
C PHE A 48 16.55 0.00 4.72
N ASN A 49 17.73 0.62 4.82
CA ASN A 49 19.00 0.05 4.34
C ASN A 49 18.91 -0.50 2.91
N SER A 50 18.18 0.21 2.04
CA SER A 50 17.94 -0.19 0.64
C SER A 50 18.74 0.67 -0.31
N LYS A 51 19.77 0.10 -0.93
CA LYS A 51 20.62 0.82 -1.90
C LYS A 51 19.93 0.95 -3.28
N ASP A 52 19.29 -0.13 -3.73
CA ASP A 52 18.75 -0.26 -5.08
C ASP A 52 17.22 -0.05 -5.16
N GLY A 53 16.55 0.13 -4.03
CA GLY A 53 15.12 0.38 -3.96
C GLY A 53 14.75 1.71 -4.64
N LYS A 54 13.54 1.79 -5.18
CA LYS A 54 12.94 3.03 -5.66
C LYS A 54 11.83 3.47 -4.71
N VAL A 55 11.66 4.76 -4.54
CA VAL A 55 10.62 5.37 -3.71
C VAL A 55 9.68 6.14 -4.61
N TYR A 56 8.40 5.89 -4.47
CA TYR A 56 7.33 6.61 -5.15
C TYR A 56 6.41 7.24 -4.11
N PHE A 57 6.11 8.53 -4.27
CA PHE A 57 5.19 9.25 -3.41
C PHE A 57 3.80 9.26 -4.05
N LEU A 58 2.80 8.77 -3.32
CA LEU A 58 1.41 8.67 -3.76
C LEU A 58 0.50 9.37 -2.74
N ALA A 59 -0.67 9.84 -3.19
CA ALA A 59 -1.53 10.71 -2.39
C ALA A 59 -2.26 9.98 -1.24
N GLY A 60 -2.35 8.66 -1.27
CA GLY A 60 -3.06 7.92 -0.23
C GLY A 60 -2.87 6.40 -0.31
N GLY A 61 -3.23 5.71 0.78
CA GLY A 61 -3.03 4.26 0.92
C GLY A 61 -3.78 3.45 -0.13
N THR A 62 -5.05 3.75 -0.38
CA THR A 62 -5.85 3.07 -1.41
C THR A 62 -5.24 3.23 -2.80
N GLN A 63 -4.80 4.44 -3.17
CA GLN A 63 -4.10 4.65 -4.43
C GLN A 63 -2.81 3.84 -4.51
N THR A 64 -2.07 3.77 -3.40
CA THR A 64 -0.84 2.98 -3.31
C THR A 64 -1.12 1.49 -3.54
N ASN A 65 -2.13 0.94 -2.87
CA ASN A 65 -2.51 -0.47 -3.01
C ASN A 65 -2.95 -0.79 -4.43
N VAL A 66 -3.85 0.00 -5.01
CA VAL A 66 -4.33 -0.19 -6.40
C VAL A 66 -3.17 -0.12 -7.38
N THR A 67 -2.34 0.92 -7.29
CA THR A 67 -1.20 1.10 -8.21
C THR A 67 -0.22 -0.06 -8.11
N PHE A 68 0.15 -0.48 -6.90
CA PHE A 68 1.13 -1.53 -6.70
C PHE A 68 0.59 -2.91 -7.13
N ILE A 69 -0.64 -3.24 -6.75
CA ILE A 69 -1.28 -4.51 -7.12
C ILE A 69 -1.46 -4.60 -8.64
N SER A 70 -1.98 -3.55 -9.26
CA SER A 70 -2.17 -3.51 -10.72
C SER A 70 -0.87 -3.53 -11.51
N TYR A 71 0.22 -2.99 -10.96
CA TYR A 71 1.53 -3.07 -11.57
C TYR A 71 2.16 -4.46 -11.48
N CYS A 72 1.97 -5.14 -10.35
CA CYS A 72 2.62 -6.42 -10.05
C CYS A 72 1.85 -7.64 -10.58
N LEU A 73 0.52 -7.54 -10.73
CA LEU A 73 -0.33 -8.67 -11.09
C LEU A 73 -0.83 -8.56 -12.54
N LYS A 74 -0.98 -9.71 -13.16
CA LYS A 74 -1.72 -9.86 -14.42
C LYS A 74 -3.22 -10.01 -14.13
N ASN A 75 -4.08 -9.74 -15.11
CA ASN A 75 -5.55 -9.74 -14.95
C ASN A 75 -6.12 -11.08 -14.45
N TYR A 76 -5.42 -12.18 -14.63
CA TYR A 76 -5.81 -13.51 -14.13
C TYR A 76 -5.13 -13.88 -12.81
N GLU A 77 -4.41 -12.96 -12.20
CA GLU A 77 -3.73 -13.15 -10.92
C GLU A 77 -4.47 -12.38 -9.81
N GLY A 78 -4.40 -12.88 -8.59
CA GLY A 78 -5.09 -12.33 -7.43
C GLY A 78 -4.18 -12.14 -6.23
N VAL A 79 -4.64 -11.31 -5.31
CA VAL A 79 -3.99 -11.03 -4.03
C VAL A 79 -4.73 -11.75 -2.89
N ILE A 80 -3.98 -12.43 -2.03
CA ILE A 80 -4.51 -13.05 -0.82
C ILE A 80 -4.59 -11.98 0.27
N SER A 81 -5.72 -11.89 0.94
CA SER A 81 -5.91 -11.01 2.10
C SER A 81 -6.70 -11.72 3.19
N CYS A 82 -6.54 -11.35 4.44
CA CYS A 82 -7.51 -11.77 5.44
C CYS A 82 -8.87 -11.10 5.20
N ASP A 83 -9.94 -11.73 5.65
CA ASP A 83 -11.31 -11.22 5.52
C ASP A 83 -11.50 -9.82 6.13
N ALA A 84 -10.74 -9.48 7.19
CA ALA A 84 -10.68 -8.16 7.80
C ALA A 84 -9.59 -7.23 7.20
N GLY A 85 -8.91 -7.65 6.14
CA GLY A 85 -7.85 -6.86 5.51
C GLY A 85 -8.36 -5.55 4.91
N HIS A 86 -7.57 -4.48 5.02
CA HIS A 86 -7.97 -3.14 4.59
C HIS A 86 -8.42 -3.10 3.13
N ILE A 87 -7.68 -3.76 2.23
CA ILE A 87 -8.02 -3.84 0.80
C ILE A 87 -9.37 -4.53 0.53
N ASN A 88 -9.78 -5.45 1.43
CA ASN A 88 -11.07 -6.16 1.32
C ASN A 88 -12.26 -5.36 1.85
N VAL A 89 -12.08 -4.60 2.95
CA VAL A 89 -13.22 -4.04 3.68
C VAL A 89 -13.28 -2.50 3.72
N HIS A 90 -12.18 -1.78 3.44
CA HIS A 90 -12.11 -0.33 3.62
C HIS A 90 -11.72 0.46 2.37
N GLU A 91 -11.63 -0.16 1.20
CA GLU A 91 -11.20 0.50 -0.04
C GLU A 91 -12.29 0.54 -1.13
N SER A 92 -13.56 0.35 -0.76
CA SER A 92 -14.71 0.47 -1.67
C SER A 92 -14.56 -0.32 -2.97
N ALA A 93 -14.07 -1.56 -2.88
CA ALA A 93 -13.80 -2.44 -4.01
C ALA A 93 -12.80 -1.88 -5.04
N ALA A 94 -11.83 -1.08 -4.60
CA ALA A 94 -10.85 -0.45 -5.49
C ALA A 94 -9.96 -1.48 -6.20
N ILE A 95 -9.61 -2.59 -5.53
CA ILE A 95 -8.81 -3.66 -6.13
C ILE A 95 -9.61 -4.43 -7.18
N GLU A 96 -10.85 -4.80 -6.88
CA GLU A 96 -11.76 -5.45 -7.83
C GLU A 96 -12.06 -4.54 -9.01
N GLY A 97 -12.25 -3.25 -8.76
CA GLY A 97 -12.44 -2.22 -9.79
C GLY A 97 -11.23 -2.06 -10.71
N SER A 98 -10.03 -2.41 -10.25
CA SER A 98 -8.81 -2.46 -11.07
C SER A 98 -8.64 -3.78 -11.84
N GLY A 99 -9.61 -4.72 -11.72
CA GLY A 99 -9.63 -5.99 -12.45
C GLY A 99 -8.92 -7.15 -11.74
N HIS A 100 -8.61 -7.01 -10.46
CA HIS A 100 -7.94 -8.06 -9.69
C HIS A 100 -8.84 -8.64 -8.61
N LYS A 101 -8.75 -9.96 -8.43
CA LYS A 101 -9.49 -10.67 -7.38
C LYS A 101 -8.75 -10.58 -6.05
N ILE A 102 -9.49 -10.22 -4.99
CA ILE A 102 -9.05 -10.48 -3.62
C ILE A 102 -9.50 -11.89 -3.24
N ILE A 103 -8.53 -12.71 -2.83
CA ILE A 103 -8.78 -14.07 -2.33
C ILE A 103 -8.76 -13.98 -0.81
N THR A 104 -9.93 -14.01 -0.20
CA THR A 104 -10.06 -13.82 1.24
C THR A 104 -9.85 -15.10 2.01
N VAL A 105 -9.20 -15.00 3.15
CA VAL A 105 -8.98 -16.08 4.13
C VAL A 105 -9.48 -15.61 5.49
N PRO A 106 -10.22 -16.44 6.25
CA PRO A 106 -10.60 -16.11 7.61
C PRO A 106 -9.39 -15.75 8.47
N ASN A 107 -9.45 -14.60 9.12
CA ASN A 107 -8.35 -14.17 9.97
C ASN A 107 -8.31 -14.92 11.30
N LYS A 108 -7.10 -15.05 11.87
CA LYS A 108 -6.85 -15.53 13.22
C LYS A 108 -6.25 -14.38 14.03
N ASN A 109 -7.07 -13.72 14.84
CA ASN A 109 -6.65 -12.52 15.60
C ASN A 109 -6.09 -11.40 14.68
N GLY A 110 -6.72 -11.14 13.53
CA GLY A 110 -6.31 -10.14 12.56
C GLY A 110 -5.08 -10.51 11.72
N LYS A 111 -4.66 -11.77 11.72
CA LYS A 111 -3.46 -12.24 11.03
C LYS A 111 -3.75 -13.40 10.08
N LEU A 112 -2.93 -13.50 9.03
CA LEU A 112 -2.77 -14.69 8.21
C LEU A 112 -1.59 -15.51 8.70
N THR A 113 -1.66 -16.82 8.52
CA THR A 113 -0.53 -17.73 8.78
C THR A 113 0.05 -18.24 7.45
N PRO A 114 1.32 -18.67 7.42
CA PRO A 114 1.90 -19.31 6.24
C PRO A 114 1.10 -20.54 5.78
N GLU A 115 0.48 -21.25 6.71
CA GLU A 115 -0.35 -22.42 6.42
C GLU A 115 -1.65 -22.04 5.70
N ASP A 116 -2.29 -20.96 6.08
CA ASP A 116 -3.48 -20.42 5.40
C ASP A 116 -3.14 -20.04 3.95
N ILE A 117 -1.98 -19.39 3.72
CA ILE A 117 -1.51 -19.04 2.38
C ILE A 117 -1.23 -20.28 1.54
N LYS A 118 -0.53 -21.29 2.08
CA LYS A 118 -0.27 -22.56 1.39
C LYS A 118 -1.57 -23.28 1.01
N GLN A 119 -2.57 -23.25 1.89
CA GLN A 119 -3.87 -23.84 1.62
C GLN A 119 -4.56 -23.15 0.43
N VAL A 120 -4.57 -21.83 0.39
CA VAL A 120 -5.11 -21.06 -0.74
C VAL A 120 -4.37 -21.44 -2.04
N VAL A 121 -3.05 -21.42 -2.04
CA VAL A 121 -2.25 -21.75 -3.23
C VAL A 121 -2.60 -23.16 -3.78
N ARG A 122 -2.82 -24.15 -2.89
CA ARG A 122 -3.22 -25.50 -3.29
C ARG A 122 -4.65 -25.55 -3.84
N LEU A 123 -5.59 -24.81 -3.22
CA LEU A 123 -6.99 -24.79 -3.66
C LEU A 123 -7.18 -24.09 -5.01
N TYR A 124 -6.30 -23.17 -5.35
CA TYR A 124 -6.34 -22.38 -6.59
C TYR A 124 -5.34 -22.90 -7.65
N ASP A 125 -4.95 -24.16 -7.58
CA ASP A 125 -3.99 -24.80 -8.50
C ASP A 125 -4.69 -25.46 -9.70
N ASP A 126 -5.69 -24.78 -10.27
CA ASP A 126 -6.38 -25.24 -11.48
C ASP A 126 -6.32 -24.15 -12.56
N ALA A 127 -6.20 -24.56 -13.82
CA ALA A 127 -5.99 -23.68 -14.96
C ALA A 127 -7.14 -22.67 -15.22
N HIS A 128 -8.36 -22.97 -14.75
CA HIS A 128 -9.52 -22.09 -14.88
C HIS A 128 -9.73 -21.17 -13.66
N MET A 129 -8.87 -21.23 -12.66
CA MET A 129 -8.96 -20.41 -11.46
C MET A 129 -8.00 -19.21 -11.50
N VAL A 130 -8.37 -18.15 -10.78
CA VAL A 130 -7.46 -17.01 -10.55
C VAL A 130 -6.21 -17.49 -9.80
N LYS A 131 -5.03 -17.11 -10.28
CA LYS A 131 -3.77 -17.53 -9.71
C LYS A 131 -3.34 -16.64 -8.55
N PRO A 132 -3.23 -17.14 -7.30
CA PRO A 132 -2.70 -16.35 -6.17
C PRO A 132 -1.22 -16.02 -6.42
N ARG A 133 -0.86 -14.72 -6.38
CA ARG A 133 0.53 -14.27 -6.66
C ARG A 133 1.05 -13.24 -5.68
N MET A 134 0.18 -12.70 -4.84
CA MET A 134 0.52 -11.68 -3.86
C MET A 134 -0.20 -11.97 -2.55
N VAL A 135 0.38 -11.54 -1.44
CA VAL A 135 -0.22 -11.56 -0.10
C VAL A 135 -0.14 -10.17 0.49
#